data_d953fd3e410514cc6940f597550fa6ad
#
_entry.id   d953fd3e410514cc6940f597550fa6ad
#
_cell.length_a   1.000
_cell.length_b   1.000
_cell.length_c   1.000
_cell.angle_alpha   90.00
_cell.angle_beta   90.00
_cell.angle_gamma   90.00
#
_symmetry.space_group_name_H-M   'P 1'
#
loop_
_entity.id
_entity.type
_entity.pdbx_description
1 polymer ?
#
loop_
_entity_poly.entity_id
_entity_poly.type
_entity_poly.pdbx_seq_one_letter_code
_entity_poly.pdbx_strand_id
1 'polypeptide(L)' 'MAKIKIKQVRSAINRPARQKATIKALGFSKLNQTIEKEATPQILGMVKKIQHLIVIVD' A
#
# COMPACT_ATOMS: atom_id res chain seq x y z
N MET A 1 -18.81 -6.58 -1.92
CA MET A 1 -17.58 -6.67 -1.17
C MET A 1 -16.92 -5.32 -1.11
N ALA A 2 -16.28 -5.03 -0.01
CA ALA A 2 -15.71 -3.72 0.21
C ALA A 2 -14.40 -3.56 -0.56
N LYS A 3 -14.20 -2.39 -1.14
CA LYS A 3 -12.94 -2.02 -1.77
C LYS A 3 -12.39 -0.83 -1.05
N ILE A 4 -11.06 -0.73 -1.03
CA ILE A 4 -10.38 0.43 -0.46
C ILE A 4 -9.47 1.06 -1.49
N LYS A 5 -9.34 2.35 -1.42
CA LYS A 5 -8.39 3.10 -2.25
C LYS A 5 -7.22 3.51 -1.38
N ILE A 6 -6.03 3.24 -1.85
CA ILE A 6 -4.81 3.45 -1.09
C ILE A 6 -3.88 4.33 -1.92
N LYS A 7 -3.32 5.35 -1.29
CA LYS A 7 -2.37 6.24 -1.96
C LYS A 7 -1.02 6.14 -1.25
N GLN A 8 0.04 5.92 -2.02
CA GLN A 8 1.40 5.94 -1.49
C GLN A 8 1.86 7.37 -1.33
N VAL A 9 2.06 7.80 -0.10
CA VAL A 9 2.43 9.19 0.18
C VAL A 9 3.90 9.37 0.52
N ARG A 10 4.62 8.27 0.73
CA ARG A 10 6.05 8.32 1.03
C ARG A 10 6.79 7.27 0.23
N SER A 11 8.02 7.61 -0.15
CA SER A 11 8.88 6.68 -0.89
C SER A 11 9.35 5.56 0.03
N ALA A 12 9.47 4.35 -0.54
CA ALA A 12 10.01 3.20 0.17
C ALA A 12 11.52 3.07 -0.03
N ILE A 13 12.17 4.08 -0.57
CA ILE A 13 13.56 3.95 -1.02
C ILE A 13 14.53 3.66 0.12
N ASN A 14 14.26 4.18 1.31
CA ASN A 14 15.11 3.96 2.48
C ASN A 14 14.47 3.00 3.48
N ARG A 15 13.52 2.19 3.03
CA ARG A 15 12.82 1.25 3.89
C ARG A 15 13.34 -0.17 3.71
N PRO A 16 13.13 -1.06 4.70
CA PRO A 16 13.53 -2.45 4.56
C PRO A 16 12.95 -3.10 3.31
N ALA A 17 13.65 -4.12 2.79
CA ALA A 17 13.22 -4.83 1.59
C ALA A 17 11.82 -5.41 1.72
N ARG A 18 11.42 -5.82 2.93
CA ARG A 18 10.08 -6.35 3.17
C ARG A 18 9.00 -5.33 2.83
N GLN A 19 9.22 -4.07 3.22
CA GLN A 19 8.23 -3.02 2.94
C GLN A 19 8.21 -2.69 1.46
N LYS A 20 9.36 -2.65 0.82
CA LYS A 20 9.42 -2.44 -0.63
C LYS A 20 8.67 -3.56 -1.37
N ALA A 21 8.88 -4.79 -0.95
CA ALA A 21 8.20 -5.93 -1.56
C ALA A 21 6.69 -5.86 -1.35
N THR A 22 6.25 -5.42 -0.16
CA THR A 22 4.83 -5.27 0.13
C THR A 22 4.19 -4.21 -0.76
N ILE A 23 4.88 -3.08 -0.94
CA ILE A 23 4.38 -2.02 -1.82
C ILE A 23 4.27 -2.51 -3.26
N LYS A 24 5.27 -3.23 -3.74
CA LYS A 24 5.22 -3.82 -5.08
C LYS A 24 4.09 -4.82 -5.22
N ALA A 25 3.90 -5.65 -4.20
CA ALA A 25 2.85 -6.66 -4.22
C ALA A 25 1.46 -6.04 -4.28
N LEU A 26 1.30 -4.86 -3.68
CA LEU A 26 0.04 -4.13 -3.76
C LEU A 26 -0.19 -3.51 -5.14
N GLY A 27 0.86 -3.31 -5.92
CA GLY A 27 0.74 -2.79 -7.26
C GLY A 27 1.18 -1.35 -7.43
N PHE A 28 1.78 -0.75 -6.40
CA PHE A 28 2.33 0.60 -6.54
C PHE A 28 3.58 0.59 -7.39
N SER A 29 3.63 1.47 -8.36
CA SER A 29 4.81 1.65 -9.20
C SER A 29 5.38 3.05 -9.11
N LYS A 30 4.63 3.99 -8.55
CA LYS A 30 5.05 5.39 -8.45
C LYS A 30 4.64 5.98 -7.11
N LEU A 31 5.39 6.98 -6.68
CA LEU A 31 5.01 7.78 -5.51
C LEU A 31 3.73 8.56 -5.83
N ASN A 32 2.88 8.74 -4.83
CA ASN A 32 1.60 9.43 -4.96
C ASN A 32 0.61 8.74 -5.89
N GLN A 33 0.87 7.48 -6.22
CA GLN A 33 -0.08 6.68 -6.99
C GLN A 33 -1.22 6.21 -6.10
N THR A 34 -2.43 6.26 -6.62
CA THR A 34 -3.60 5.73 -5.93
C THR A 34 -4.02 4.43 -6.60
N ILE A 35 -4.25 3.39 -5.82
CA ILE A 35 -4.75 2.12 -6.33
C ILE A 35 -5.97 1.69 -5.54
N GLU A 36 -6.80 0.86 -6.17
CA GLU A 36 -7.98 0.30 -5.54
C GLU A 36 -7.78 -1.20 -5.39
N LYS A 37 -8.04 -1.71 -4.20
CA LYS A 37 -7.93 -3.13 -3.90
C LYS A 37 -9.11 -3.59 -3.07
N GLU A 38 -9.44 -4.87 -3.16
CA GLU A 38 -10.46 -5.45 -2.31
C GLU A 38 -9.94 -5.52 -0.88
N ALA A 39 -10.84 -5.23 0.06
CA ALA A 39 -10.49 -5.23 1.49
C ALA A 39 -10.48 -6.64 2.05
N THR A 40 -9.64 -7.50 1.49
CA THR A 40 -9.47 -8.86 2.00
C THR A 40 -8.52 -8.84 3.20
N PRO A 41 -8.56 -9.88 4.05
CA PRO A 41 -7.61 -9.96 5.17
C PRO A 41 -6.15 -9.86 4.72
N GLN A 42 -5.80 -10.43 3.56
CA GLN A 42 -4.45 -10.34 3.05
C GLN A 42 -4.06 -8.92 2.72
N ILE A 43 -4.94 -8.21 2.03
CA ILE A 43 -4.68 -6.82 1.63
C ILE A 43 -4.63 -5.93 2.87
N LEU A 44 -5.54 -6.12 3.81
CA LEU A 44 -5.53 -5.34 5.05
C LEU A 44 -4.26 -5.58 5.87
N GLY A 45 -3.76 -6.81 5.88
CA GLY A 45 -2.50 -7.12 6.55
C GLY A 45 -1.32 -6.42 5.91
N MET A 46 -1.29 -6.37 4.57
CA MET A 46 -0.24 -5.66 3.85
C MET A 46 -0.30 -4.16 4.11
N VAL A 47 -1.49 -3.60 4.10
CA VAL A 47 -1.70 -2.18 4.40
C VAL A 47 -1.19 -1.84 5.80
N LYS A 48 -1.46 -2.70 6.77
CA LYS A 48 -0.97 -2.49 8.14
C LYS A 48 0.55 -2.42 8.20
N LYS A 49 1.22 -3.25 7.43
CA LYS A 49 2.69 -3.29 7.44
C LYS A 49 3.31 -2.01 6.91
N ILE A 50 2.63 -1.33 6.02
CA ILE A 50 3.16 -0.13 5.37
C ILE A 50 2.31 1.11 5.61
N GLN A 51 1.49 1.10 6.67
CA GLN A 51 0.57 2.21 6.91
C GLN A 51 1.27 3.55 7.09
N HIS A 52 2.55 3.53 7.45
CA HIS A 52 3.32 4.78 7.56
C HIS A 52 3.78 5.32 6.21
N LEU A 53 3.59 4.55 5.14
CA LEU A 53 3.97 4.96 3.78
C LEU A 53 2.77 5.28 2.91
N ILE A 54 1.59 4.92 3.37
CA ILE A 54 0.37 5.07 2.57
C ILE A 54 -0.74 5.68 3.42
N VAL A 55 -1.77 6.17 2.73
CA VAL A 55 -3.01 6.59 3.38
C VAL A 55 -4.17 5.97 2.64
N ILE A 56 -5.24 5.71 3.36
CA ILE A 56 -6.49 5.25 2.75
C ILE A 56 -7.28 6.48 2.37
N VAL A 57 -7.59 6.60 1.08
CA VAL A 57 -8.23 7.80 0.53
C VAL A 57 -9.67 7.56 0.10
N ASP A 58 -10.20 6.46 0.47
CA ASP A 58 -11.56 6.07 0.12
C ASP A 58 -12.58 7.16 0.33
#